data_be31088627f4cb0c90087ba61cdbcf5f
#
_entry.id   be31088627f4cb0c90087ba61cdbcf5f
#
_cell.length_a   1.000
_cell.length_b   1.000
_cell.length_c   1.000
_cell.angle_alpha   90.00
_cell.angle_beta   90.00
_cell.angle_gamma   90.00
#
_symmetry.space_group_name_H-M   'P 1'
#
loop_
_entity.id
_entity.type
_entity.pdbx_description
1 polymer ?
#
loop_
_entity_poly.entity_id
_entity_poly.type
_entity_poly.pdbx_seq_one_letter_code
_entity_poly.pdbx_strand_id
1 'polypeptide(L)'
;VCHGTPLPKLWDKYLEYQKNNYHSEIEDISFRNKTYGYHSGTMRIQFKNGKTYYGSARVDPMLKSFFKEISSRPSCYQCYFKNLERCSDFTIYDCWHADQLVVGLADDDKGYTNLIVQSKKGEQVLEKIKQDFDIYPVDTERAIALDGIMVRNAAHPHPKREEYYQDMDRDEVAEHIEKFIPITKKDHLIEWSKKIIYRVGIYRFLKKKMS
;
A
#
# COMPACT_ATOMS: atom_id res chain seq x y z
N VAL A 1 10.24 -4.45 0.71
CA VAL A 1 9.68 -5.60 -0.03
C VAL A 1 8.60 -5.12 -0.98
N CYS A 2 8.60 -5.62 -2.22
CA CYS A 2 7.65 -5.22 -3.24
C CYS A 2 6.36 -6.08 -3.12
N HIS A 3 5.20 -5.45 -3.10
CA HIS A 3 3.91 -6.16 -3.17
C HIS A 3 3.65 -6.70 -4.60
N GLY A 4 3.86 -5.86 -5.59
CA GLY A 4 3.70 -6.12 -7.01
C GLY A 4 3.82 -4.82 -7.81
N THR A 5 3.53 -4.89 -9.09
CA THR A 5 3.48 -3.71 -9.98
C THR A 5 2.34 -3.87 -10.97
N PRO A 6 1.43 -2.92 -11.10
CA PRO A 6 0.39 -2.93 -12.10
C PRO A 6 0.97 -2.92 -13.53
N LEU A 7 0.16 -3.33 -14.50
CA LEU A 7 0.53 -3.23 -15.90
C LEU A 7 0.66 -1.74 -16.30
N PRO A 8 1.73 -1.31 -16.99
CA PRO A 8 1.90 0.09 -17.39
C PRO A 8 0.71 0.64 -18.16
N LYS A 9 0.18 -0.10 -19.12
CA LYS A 9 -0.98 0.32 -19.89
C LYS A 9 -2.21 0.65 -19.03
N LEU A 10 -2.43 -0.12 -17.95
CA LEU A 10 -3.53 0.16 -17.01
C LEU A 10 -3.27 1.46 -16.25
N TRP A 11 -2.03 1.71 -15.89
CA TRP A 11 -1.62 2.94 -15.24
C TRP A 11 -1.86 4.16 -16.14
N ASP A 12 -1.47 4.09 -17.40
CA ASP A 12 -1.69 5.16 -18.37
C ASP A 12 -3.19 5.47 -18.56
N LYS A 13 -4.04 4.42 -18.69
CA LYS A 13 -5.50 4.58 -18.74
C LYS A 13 -6.07 5.25 -17.49
N TYR A 14 -5.55 4.89 -16.32
CA TYR A 14 -5.96 5.51 -15.05
C TYR A 14 -5.57 7.00 -14.98
N LEU A 15 -4.39 7.36 -15.46
CA LEU A 15 -3.97 8.76 -15.50
C LEU A 15 -4.88 9.60 -16.42
N GLU A 16 -5.20 9.08 -17.60
CA GLU A 16 -6.13 9.75 -18.53
C GLU A 16 -7.55 9.88 -17.92
N TYR A 17 -8.04 8.83 -17.27
CA TYR A 17 -9.31 8.90 -16.52
C TYR A 17 -9.30 10.04 -15.49
N GLN A 18 -8.23 10.16 -14.70
CA GLN A 18 -8.13 11.21 -13.68
C GLN A 18 -8.04 12.62 -14.30
N LYS A 19 -7.27 12.79 -15.38
CA LYS A 19 -7.19 14.05 -16.11
C LYS A 19 -8.57 14.48 -16.65
N ASN A 20 -9.31 13.53 -17.23
CA ASN A 20 -10.63 13.79 -17.79
C ASN A 20 -11.63 14.21 -16.69
N ASN A 21 -11.64 13.52 -15.54
CA ASN A 21 -12.53 13.82 -14.42
C ASN A 21 -12.27 15.21 -13.79
N TYR A 22 -11.01 15.62 -13.77
CA TYR A 22 -10.61 16.89 -13.18
C TYR A 22 -10.43 18.02 -14.20
N HIS A 23 -10.55 17.69 -15.51
CA HIS A 23 -10.33 18.62 -16.63
C HIS A 23 -9.01 19.38 -16.50
N SER A 24 -7.93 18.66 -16.16
CA SER A 24 -6.61 19.24 -15.91
C SER A 24 -5.50 18.23 -15.99
N GLU A 25 -4.32 18.68 -16.39
CA GLU A 25 -3.11 17.90 -16.31
C GLU A 25 -2.70 17.62 -14.85
N ILE A 26 -2.10 16.46 -14.64
CA ILE A 26 -1.55 16.05 -13.34
C ILE A 26 -0.23 16.78 -13.12
N GLU A 27 -0.03 17.29 -11.90
CA GLU A 27 1.19 17.94 -11.45
C GLU A 27 2.03 17.01 -10.56
N ASP A 28 1.38 16.28 -9.63
CA ASP A 28 2.07 15.38 -8.71
C ASP A 28 1.17 14.21 -8.30
N ILE A 29 1.81 13.05 -8.03
CA ILE A 29 1.13 11.82 -7.59
C ILE A 29 1.87 11.19 -6.42
N SER A 30 1.12 10.80 -5.39
CA SER A 30 1.63 10.06 -4.24
C SER A 30 0.73 8.86 -3.94
N PHE A 31 1.25 7.63 -4.12
CA PHE A 31 0.51 6.38 -3.93
C PHE A 31 0.18 6.04 -2.48
N ARG A 32 1.02 6.45 -1.55
CA ARG A 32 0.91 6.14 -0.12
C ARG A 32 0.97 7.41 0.70
N ASN A 33 0.18 8.38 0.29
CA ASN A 33 0.09 9.64 1.01
C ASN A 33 -0.51 9.40 2.40
N LYS A 34 0.12 9.97 3.42
CA LYS A 34 -0.26 9.78 4.83
C LYS A 34 -1.25 10.82 5.36
N THR A 35 -1.97 11.51 4.47
CA THR A 35 -2.98 12.53 4.89
C THR A 35 -3.99 11.96 5.90
N TYR A 36 -4.35 10.68 5.75
CA TYR A 36 -5.26 9.97 6.65
C TYR A 36 -4.52 8.87 7.45
N GLY A 37 -3.26 9.12 7.82
CA GLY A 37 -2.43 8.25 8.62
C GLY A 37 -1.74 7.12 7.86
N TYR A 38 -0.88 6.39 8.57
CA TYR A 38 -0.07 5.31 8.03
C TYR A 38 -0.91 4.12 7.55
N HIS A 39 -1.90 3.72 8.37
CA HIS A 39 -2.77 2.57 8.07
C HIS A 39 -3.78 2.85 6.94
N SER A 40 -3.80 4.07 6.43
CA SER A 40 -4.69 4.48 5.37
C SER A 40 -3.94 4.84 4.10
N GLY A 41 -3.37 3.84 3.43
CA GLY A 41 -2.76 4.04 2.12
C GLY A 41 -3.71 4.80 1.18
N THR A 42 -3.37 6.06 0.87
CA THR A 42 -4.22 6.98 0.12
C THR A 42 -3.50 7.41 -1.15
N MET A 43 -4.16 7.28 -2.30
CA MET A 43 -3.76 7.94 -3.53
C MET A 43 -4.02 9.43 -3.38
N ARG A 44 -2.99 10.26 -3.56
CA ARG A 44 -3.13 11.71 -3.72
C ARG A 44 -2.70 12.06 -5.13
N ILE A 45 -3.54 12.81 -5.85
CA ILE A 45 -3.20 13.36 -7.17
C ILE A 45 -3.46 14.85 -7.12
N GLN A 46 -2.44 15.63 -7.38
CA GLN A 46 -2.51 17.08 -7.49
C GLN A 46 -2.58 17.48 -8.96
N PHE A 47 -3.49 18.37 -9.30
CA PHE A 47 -3.71 18.83 -10.66
C PHE A 47 -3.26 20.29 -10.85
N LYS A 48 -2.83 20.64 -12.05
CA LYS A 48 -2.36 22.00 -12.38
C LYS A 48 -3.41 23.08 -12.17
N ASN A 49 -4.71 22.73 -12.18
CA ASN A 49 -5.80 23.66 -11.86
C ASN A 49 -6.00 23.89 -10.34
N GLY A 50 -5.09 23.39 -9.49
CA GLY A 50 -5.13 23.53 -8.03
C GLY A 50 -6.04 22.55 -7.30
N LYS A 51 -6.81 21.70 -8.01
CA LYS A 51 -7.62 20.64 -7.38
C LYS A 51 -6.74 19.48 -6.92
N THR A 52 -7.20 18.76 -5.91
CA THR A 52 -6.51 17.57 -5.41
C THR A 52 -7.51 16.43 -5.18
N TYR A 53 -7.21 15.27 -5.74
CA TYR A 53 -7.91 14.02 -5.48
C TYR A 53 -7.29 13.27 -4.31
N TYR A 54 -8.15 12.66 -3.46
CA TYR A 54 -7.76 11.73 -2.41
C TYR A 54 -8.69 10.52 -2.44
N GLY A 55 -8.12 9.33 -2.62
CA GLY A 55 -8.86 8.07 -2.58
C GLY A 55 -8.03 6.98 -1.89
N SER A 56 -8.60 6.32 -0.87
CA SER A 56 -7.94 5.15 -0.28
C SER A 56 -8.10 3.91 -1.16
N ALA A 57 -7.37 2.84 -0.86
CA ALA A 57 -7.52 1.54 -1.52
C ALA A 57 -8.95 0.96 -1.44
N ARG A 58 -9.84 1.59 -0.68
CA ARG A 58 -11.26 1.23 -0.59
C ARG A 58 -12.08 1.78 -1.75
N VAL A 59 -11.77 2.99 -2.19
CA VAL A 59 -12.57 3.74 -3.19
C VAL A 59 -11.78 4.18 -4.42
N ASP A 60 -10.46 4.20 -4.36
CA ASP A 60 -9.65 4.43 -5.54
C ASP A 60 -9.58 3.18 -6.40
N PRO A 61 -10.04 3.20 -7.67
CA PRO A 61 -10.11 2.02 -8.50
C PRO A 61 -8.75 1.39 -8.74
N MET A 62 -7.70 2.21 -8.95
CA MET A 62 -6.36 1.71 -9.21
C MET A 62 -5.75 1.01 -8.00
N LEU A 63 -5.79 1.63 -6.81
CA LEU A 63 -5.30 1.01 -5.58
C LEU A 63 -6.12 -0.23 -5.22
N LYS A 64 -7.46 -0.17 -5.39
CA LYS A 64 -8.33 -1.30 -5.09
C LYS A 64 -8.03 -2.50 -5.99
N SER A 65 -7.87 -2.30 -7.29
CA SER A 65 -7.51 -3.35 -8.25
C SER A 65 -6.14 -3.96 -7.93
N PHE A 66 -5.19 -3.14 -7.51
CA PHE A 66 -3.86 -3.56 -7.12
C PHE A 66 -3.88 -4.43 -5.86
N PHE A 67 -4.51 -3.98 -4.77
CA PHE A 67 -4.57 -4.75 -3.52
C PHE A 67 -5.51 -5.97 -3.59
N LYS A 68 -6.36 -6.05 -4.61
CA LYS A 68 -7.17 -7.24 -4.91
C LYS A 68 -6.49 -8.19 -5.90
N GLU A 69 -5.23 -7.94 -6.23
CA GLU A 69 -4.37 -8.79 -7.06
C GLU A 69 -4.93 -9.09 -8.46
N ILE A 70 -5.73 -8.16 -9.01
CA ILE A 70 -6.23 -8.33 -10.38
C ILE A 70 -5.38 -7.59 -11.41
N SER A 71 -4.74 -6.48 -11.02
CA SER A 71 -4.04 -5.59 -11.93
C SER A 71 -2.52 -5.77 -12.00
N SER A 72 -1.94 -6.62 -11.13
CA SER A 72 -0.48 -6.85 -11.11
C SER A 72 0.01 -7.60 -12.35
N ARG A 73 1.26 -7.36 -12.75
CA ARG A 73 1.91 -8.05 -13.87
C ARG A 73 2.00 -9.56 -13.62
N PRO A 74 1.95 -10.41 -14.67
CA PRO A 74 2.09 -11.87 -14.51
C PRO A 74 3.36 -12.28 -13.75
N SER A 75 4.49 -11.62 -14.01
CA SER A 75 5.77 -11.86 -13.33
C SER A 75 5.74 -11.61 -11.82
N CYS A 76 4.79 -10.81 -11.31
CA CYS A 76 4.67 -10.57 -9.87
C CYS A 76 4.20 -11.80 -9.11
N TYR A 77 3.40 -12.65 -9.73
CA TYR A 77 2.86 -13.87 -9.13
C TYR A 77 3.86 -15.02 -9.11
N GLN A 78 4.91 -14.92 -9.92
CA GLN A 78 6.02 -15.88 -9.99
C GLN A 78 7.35 -15.17 -9.72
N CYS A 79 7.34 -14.22 -8.79
CA CYS A 79 8.47 -13.36 -8.52
C CYS A 79 9.64 -14.15 -7.91
N TYR A 80 10.74 -14.23 -8.63
CA TYR A 80 11.95 -14.89 -8.21
C TYR A 80 12.56 -14.35 -6.90
N PHE A 81 12.30 -13.07 -6.59
CA PHE A 81 12.85 -12.42 -5.40
C PHE A 81 12.01 -12.60 -4.13
N LYS A 82 10.99 -13.47 -4.14
CA LYS A 82 10.16 -13.76 -2.97
C LYS A 82 10.76 -14.92 -2.14
N ASN A 83 11.90 -14.66 -1.52
CA ASN A 83 12.60 -15.58 -0.64
C ASN A 83 13.43 -14.79 0.38
N LEU A 84 13.99 -15.48 1.38
CA LEU A 84 14.87 -14.87 2.38
C LEU A 84 16.34 -14.81 1.94
N GLU A 85 16.74 -15.61 0.96
CA GLU A 85 18.09 -15.60 0.41
C GLU A 85 18.24 -14.47 -0.60
N ARG A 86 18.62 -13.30 -0.11
CA ARG A 86 18.75 -12.09 -0.91
C ARG A 86 20.19 -11.64 -1.00
N CYS A 87 20.56 -11.06 -2.14
CA CYS A 87 21.86 -10.43 -2.35
C CYS A 87 22.01 -9.05 -1.66
N SER A 88 20.93 -8.53 -1.08
CA SER A 88 20.93 -7.25 -0.37
C SER A 88 21.43 -7.41 1.07
N ASP A 89 22.07 -6.36 1.60
CA ASP A 89 22.51 -6.33 3.00
C ASP A 89 21.33 -6.22 3.98
N PHE A 90 20.20 -5.63 3.52
CA PHE A 90 18.98 -5.44 4.29
C PHE A 90 17.73 -5.83 3.51
N THR A 91 16.75 -6.39 4.21
CA THR A 91 15.37 -6.51 3.73
C THR A 91 14.47 -5.65 4.60
N ILE A 92 13.76 -4.69 4.00
CA ILE A 92 12.84 -3.80 4.71
C ILE A 92 11.41 -4.00 4.21
N TYR A 93 10.45 -3.94 5.14
CA TYR A 93 9.02 -4.02 4.85
C TYR A 93 8.20 -3.30 5.93
N ASP A 94 6.95 -2.98 5.61
CA ASP A 94 6.06 -2.30 6.54
C ASP A 94 5.84 -3.13 7.81
N CYS A 95 5.76 -2.46 8.95
CA CYS A 95 5.37 -3.06 10.23
C CYS A 95 3.99 -2.51 10.62
N TRP A 96 2.93 -3.26 10.28
CA TRP A 96 1.55 -2.87 10.56
C TRP A 96 1.11 -3.19 11.97
N HIS A 97 1.79 -4.16 12.62
CA HIS A 97 1.45 -4.70 13.93
C HIS A 97 2.61 -4.52 14.93
N ALA A 98 3.22 -3.33 14.94
CA ALA A 98 4.34 -3.02 15.82
C ALA A 98 3.98 -3.18 17.31
N ASP A 99 2.75 -2.83 17.68
CA ASP A 99 2.18 -2.97 19.03
C ASP A 99 2.03 -4.44 19.47
N GLN A 100 1.88 -5.36 18.52
CA GLN A 100 1.84 -6.80 18.80
C GLN A 100 3.24 -7.44 18.84
N LEU A 101 4.22 -6.82 18.19
CA LEU A 101 5.61 -7.29 18.18
C LEU A 101 6.38 -6.83 19.43
N VAL A 102 6.14 -5.61 19.85
CA VAL A 102 6.86 -4.96 20.96
C VAL A 102 5.88 -4.56 22.06
N VAL A 103 6.02 -5.19 23.22
CA VAL A 103 5.14 -4.91 24.37
C VAL A 103 5.30 -3.46 24.83
N GLY A 104 4.19 -2.75 24.93
CA GLY A 104 4.15 -1.35 25.37
C GLY A 104 4.48 -0.32 24.30
N LEU A 105 4.76 -0.74 23.06
CA LEU A 105 4.94 0.18 21.95
C LEU A 105 3.58 0.67 21.46
N ALA A 106 3.38 1.98 21.49
CA ALA A 106 2.14 2.58 21.01
C ALA A 106 2.18 2.77 19.50
N ASP A 107 1.12 2.38 18.82
CA ASP A 107 0.92 2.73 17.42
C ASP A 107 0.46 4.19 17.32
N ASP A 108 1.39 5.08 16.96
CA ASP A 108 1.15 6.52 16.79
C ASP A 108 0.66 6.91 15.38
N ASP A 109 0.39 5.92 14.53
CA ASP A 109 -0.05 6.07 13.13
C ASP A 109 0.99 6.78 12.21
N LYS A 110 2.24 6.87 12.64
CA LYS A 110 3.34 7.33 11.77
C LYS A 110 3.96 6.20 10.96
N GLY A 111 3.86 4.98 11.50
CA GLY A 111 4.34 3.74 10.93
C GLY A 111 5.72 3.34 11.41
N TYR A 112 5.92 2.04 11.51
CA TYR A 112 7.18 1.39 11.81
C TYR A 112 7.66 0.58 10.60
N THR A 113 8.93 0.24 10.60
CA THR A 113 9.56 -0.56 9.55
C THR A 113 10.21 -1.79 10.15
N ASN A 114 9.87 -2.96 9.62
CA ASN A 114 10.65 -4.16 9.90
C ASN A 114 11.94 -4.15 9.07
N LEU A 115 13.05 -4.46 9.72
CA LEU A 115 14.37 -4.57 9.13
C LEU A 115 14.95 -5.95 9.41
N ILE A 116 15.26 -6.72 8.36
CA ILE A 116 16.04 -7.96 8.46
C ILE A 116 17.44 -7.67 7.96
N VAL A 117 18.45 -7.96 8.78
CA VAL A 117 19.85 -7.85 8.40
C VAL A 117 20.27 -9.15 7.74
N GLN A 118 20.77 -9.08 6.51
CA GLN A 118 21.06 -10.25 5.66
C GLN A 118 22.55 -10.62 5.63
N SER A 119 23.44 -9.68 5.95
CA SER A 119 24.88 -9.88 5.79
C SER A 119 25.70 -9.26 6.91
N LYS A 120 26.95 -9.72 7.07
CA LYS A 120 27.92 -9.09 7.98
C LYS A 120 28.17 -7.62 7.68
N LYS A 121 28.11 -7.23 6.40
CA LYS A 121 28.23 -5.81 6.01
C LYS A 121 27.02 -5.02 6.48
N GLY A 122 25.82 -5.59 6.38
CA GLY A 122 24.60 -5.02 6.95
C GLY A 122 24.70 -4.80 8.45
N GLU A 123 25.20 -5.80 9.20
CA GLU A 123 25.46 -5.67 10.65
C GLU A 123 26.38 -4.49 10.96
N GLN A 124 27.51 -4.39 10.24
CA GLN A 124 28.48 -3.30 10.42
C GLN A 124 27.89 -1.93 10.10
N VAL A 125 27.03 -1.84 9.09
CA VAL A 125 26.33 -0.58 8.75
C VAL A 125 25.34 -0.23 9.83
N LEU A 126 24.50 -1.19 10.28
CA LEU A 126 23.53 -0.95 11.33
C LEU A 126 24.19 -0.48 12.63
N GLU A 127 25.29 -1.08 13.03
CA GLU A 127 26.05 -0.66 14.22
C GLU A 127 26.50 0.83 14.16
N LYS A 128 26.86 1.32 12.96
CA LYS A 128 27.28 2.71 12.77
C LYS A 128 26.15 3.72 12.87
N ILE A 129 24.92 3.31 12.50
CA ILE A 129 23.78 4.21 12.38
C ILE A 129 22.71 3.98 13.45
N LYS A 130 22.84 2.93 14.27
CA LYS A 130 21.80 2.56 15.26
C LYS A 130 21.41 3.65 16.25
N GLN A 131 22.33 4.58 16.50
CA GLN A 131 22.10 5.74 17.40
C GLN A 131 21.09 6.75 16.83
N ASP A 132 20.83 6.70 15.52
CA ASP A 132 19.92 7.61 14.83
C ASP A 132 18.50 7.03 14.74
N PHE A 133 18.27 5.84 15.32
CA PHE A 133 17.01 5.10 15.25
C PHE A 133 16.60 4.53 16.59
N ASP A 134 15.30 4.50 16.85
CA ASP A 134 14.72 3.67 17.91
C ASP A 134 14.58 2.24 17.38
N ILE A 135 15.40 1.33 17.87
CA ILE A 135 15.47 -0.06 17.40
C ILE A 135 14.92 -0.99 18.48
N TYR A 136 13.96 -1.84 18.05
CA TYR A 136 13.34 -2.84 18.90
C TYR A 136 13.64 -4.24 18.31
N PRO A 137 14.52 -5.03 18.94
CA PRO A 137 14.76 -6.41 18.51
C PRO A 137 13.50 -7.26 18.68
N VAL A 138 13.12 -7.96 17.60
CA VAL A 138 11.94 -8.82 17.57
C VAL A 138 12.26 -10.17 16.95
N ASP A 139 11.44 -11.18 17.22
CA ASP A 139 11.54 -12.46 16.56
C ASP A 139 11.22 -12.34 15.06
N THR A 140 12.15 -12.77 14.21
CA THR A 140 12.05 -12.62 12.75
C THR A 140 10.88 -13.40 12.17
N GLU A 141 10.65 -14.63 12.65
CA GLU A 141 9.57 -15.49 12.14
C GLU A 141 8.20 -14.89 12.49
N ARG A 142 8.07 -14.38 13.72
CA ARG A 142 6.85 -13.71 14.16
C ARG A 142 6.60 -12.41 13.37
N ALA A 143 7.62 -11.61 13.12
CA ALA A 143 7.49 -10.39 12.32
C ALA A 143 7.09 -10.70 10.87
N ILE A 144 7.67 -11.76 10.27
CA ILE A 144 7.29 -12.19 8.92
C ILE A 144 5.87 -12.75 8.90
N ALA A 145 5.47 -13.53 9.90
CA ALA A 145 4.11 -14.08 9.96
C ALA A 145 3.03 -13.00 10.07
N LEU A 146 3.30 -11.91 10.79
CA LEU A 146 2.35 -10.80 10.94
C LEU A 146 2.31 -9.88 9.72
N ASP A 147 3.47 -9.43 9.24
CA ASP A 147 3.55 -8.33 8.28
C ASP A 147 4.38 -8.65 7.04
N GLY A 148 5.13 -9.76 7.07
CA GLY A 148 6.15 -10.07 6.08
C GLY A 148 5.80 -11.18 5.11
N ILE A 149 4.53 -11.53 4.91
CA ILE A 149 4.15 -12.63 4.01
C ILE A 149 4.75 -12.46 2.60
N MET A 150 4.83 -11.20 2.12
CA MET A 150 5.42 -10.85 0.82
C MET A 150 6.95 -10.92 0.79
N VAL A 151 7.61 -11.20 1.90
CA VAL A 151 9.06 -11.50 1.94
C VAL A 151 9.32 -12.87 1.33
N ARG A 152 8.47 -13.84 1.64
CA ARG A 152 8.61 -15.25 1.23
C ARG A 152 7.74 -15.66 0.07
N ASN A 153 6.54 -15.09 -0.03
CA ASN A 153 5.54 -15.53 -0.98
C ASN A 153 5.20 -14.45 -1.99
N ALA A 154 5.05 -14.84 -3.23
CA ALA A 154 4.39 -14.00 -4.23
C ALA A 154 2.89 -13.88 -3.91
N ALA A 155 2.27 -12.80 -4.38
CA ALA A 155 0.83 -12.66 -4.32
C ALA A 155 0.13 -13.75 -5.17
N HIS A 156 -1.09 -14.11 -4.79
CA HIS A 156 -1.90 -15.00 -5.60
C HIS A 156 -2.79 -14.18 -6.55
N PRO A 157 -2.82 -14.52 -7.85
CA PRO A 157 -3.63 -13.75 -8.80
C PRO A 157 -5.12 -13.89 -8.47
N HIS A 158 -5.87 -12.81 -8.69
CA HIS A 158 -7.33 -12.83 -8.56
C HIS A 158 -7.92 -13.86 -9.55
N PRO A 159 -8.93 -14.67 -9.17
CA PRO A 159 -9.49 -15.71 -10.03
C PRO A 159 -10.00 -15.21 -11.40
N LYS A 160 -10.52 -14.00 -11.45
CA LYS A 160 -11.04 -13.37 -12.68
C LYS A 160 -10.01 -12.52 -13.42
N ARG A 161 -8.72 -12.69 -13.12
CA ARG A 161 -7.68 -11.85 -13.70
C ARG A 161 -7.57 -11.98 -15.23
N GLU A 162 -7.73 -13.19 -15.77
CA GLU A 162 -7.66 -13.41 -17.19
C GLU A 162 -8.80 -12.71 -17.93
N GLU A 163 -10.04 -12.85 -17.44
CA GLU A 163 -11.21 -12.15 -17.98
C GLU A 163 -11.01 -10.63 -17.93
N TYR A 164 -10.47 -10.13 -16.81
CA TYR A 164 -10.17 -8.71 -16.64
C TYR A 164 -9.25 -8.17 -17.73
N TYR A 165 -8.20 -8.90 -18.12
CA TYR A 165 -7.26 -8.45 -19.15
C TYR A 165 -7.77 -8.62 -20.58
N GLN A 166 -8.66 -9.57 -20.84
CA GLN A 166 -9.26 -9.76 -22.17
C GLN A 166 -10.06 -8.55 -22.63
N ASP A 167 -10.77 -7.90 -21.71
CA ASP A 167 -11.69 -6.81 -22.03
C ASP A 167 -11.19 -5.42 -21.59
N MET A 168 -9.96 -5.32 -21.07
CA MET A 168 -9.41 -4.09 -20.50
C MET A 168 -9.43 -2.88 -21.45
N ASP A 169 -9.46 -3.08 -22.75
CA ASP A 169 -9.45 -2.00 -23.73
C ASP A 169 -10.84 -1.53 -24.16
N ARG A 170 -11.90 -2.25 -23.79
CA ARG A 170 -13.27 -1.96 -24.25
C ARG A 170 -13.92 -0.85 -23.45
N ASP A 171 -13.65 -0.79 -22.16
CA ASP A 171 -14.35 0.09 -21.24
C ASP A 171 -13.43 1.21 -20.72
N GLU A 172 -14.07 2.20 -20.12
CA GLU A 172 -13.39 3.16 -19.31
C GLU A 172 -12.79 2.46 -18.07
N VAL A 173 -11.58 2.87 -17.63
CA VAL A 173 -10.78 2.11 -16.66
C VAL A 173 -11.47 1.89 -15.32
N ALA A 174 -12.19 2.89 -14.79
CA ALA A 174 -12.87 2.76 -13.52
C ALA A 174 -14.09 1.84 -13.62
N GLU A 175 -14.89 1.97 -14.66
CA GLU A 175 -16.03 1.09 -14.95
C GLU A 175 -15.58 -0.34 -15.13
N HIS A 176 -14.49 -0.54 -15.87
CA HIS A 176 -13.91 -1.87 -16.08
C HIS A 176 -13.45 -2.50 -14.76
N ILE A 177 -12.75 -1.76 -13.91
CA ILE A 177 -12.33 -2.26 -12.59
C ILE A 177 -13.56 -2.59 -11.73
N GLU A 178 -14.58 -1.76 -11.72
CA GLU A 178 -15.79 -1.96 -10.92
C GLU A 178 -16.60 -3.19 -11.33
N LYS A 179 -16.56 -3.63 -12.60
CA LYS A 179 -17.18 -4.88 -13.04
C LYS A 179 -16.63 -6.11 -12.29
N PHE A 180 -15.35 -6.11 -12.01
CA PHE A 180 -14.65 -7.22 -11.35
C PHE A 180 -14.51 -7.01 -9.84
N ILE A 181 -14.32 -5.77 -9.41
CA ILE A 181 -14.08 -5.39 -8.01
C ILE A 181 -14.97 -4.18 -7.66
N PRO A 182 -16.25 -4.38 -7.36
CA PRO A 182 -17.18 -3.30 -7.12
C PRO A 182 -16.77 -2.39 -5.95
N ILE A 183 -16.95 -1.09 -6.13
CA ILE A 183 -16.89 -0.10 -5.06
C ILE A 183 -18.31 0.10 -4.54
N THR A 184 -18.56 -0.34 -3.32
CA THR A 184 -19.91 -0.34 -2.75
C THR A 184 -20.27 1.01 -2.11
N LYS A 185 -21.58 1.26 -1.92
CA LYS A 185 -22.06 2.44 -1.15
C LYS A 185 -21.49 2.44 0.28
N LYS A 186 -21.28 1.26 0.87
CA LYS A 186 -20.63 1.10 2.17
C LYS A 186 -19.18 1.57 2.14
N ASP A 187 -18.45 1.29 1.06
CA ASP A 187 -17.06 1.74 0.89
C ASP A 187 -16.98 3.28 0.86
N HIS A 188 -17.88 3.93 0.12
CA HIS A 188 -17.98 5.38 0.08
C HIS A 188 -18.36 5.99 1.43
N LEU A 189 -19.28 5.38 2.16
CA LEU A 189 -19.68 5.86 3.49
C LEU A 189 -18.52 5.77 4.49
N ILE A 190 -17.80 4.65 4.50
CA ILE A 190 -16.61 4.47 5.36
C ILE A 190 -15.51 5.48 4.99
N GLU A 191 -15.27 5.69 3.70
CA GLU A 191 -14.27 6.66 3.25
C GLU A 191 -14.64 8.09 3.66
N TRP A 192 -15.91 8.45 3.54
CA TRP A 192 -16.42 9.76 3.95
C TRP A 192 -16.30 9.95 5.47
N SER A 193 -16.76 8.98 6.27
CA SER A 193 -16.67 9.04 7.73
C SER A 193 -15.23 9.18 8.22
N LYS A 194 -14.30 8.48 7.59
CA LYS A 194 -12.88 8.56 7.87
C LYS A 194 -12.32 9.97 7.64
N LYS A 195 -12.67 10.61 6.52
CA LYS A 195 -12.24 11.98 6.23
C LYS A 195 -12.71 12.96 7.30
N ILE A 196 -13.92 12.79 7.81
CA ILE A 196 -14.45 13.61 8.91
C ILE A 196 -13.67 13.34 10.21
N ILE A 197 -13.52 12.07 10.60
CA ILE A 197 -12.83 11.66 11.83
C ILE A 197 -11.40 12.23 11.88
N TYR A 198 -10.69 12.21 10.75
CA TYR A 198 -9.37 12.81 10.64
C TYR A 198 -9.39 14.33 10.77
N ARG A 199 -10.34 15.02 10.10
CA ARG A 199 -10.47 16.49 10.19
C ARG A 199 -10.76 16.97 11.61
N VAL A 200 -11.55 16.22 12.37
CA VAL A 200 -11.93 16.55 13.77
C VAL A 200 -10.85 16.12 14.77
N GLY A 201 -9.79 15.44 14.34
CA GLY A 201 -8.69 14.99 15.20
C GLY A 201 -9.03 13.83 16.14
N ILE A 202 -10.24 13.25 16.04
CA ILE A 202 -10.73 12.17 16.92
C ILE A 202 -10.10 10.81 16.56
N TYR A 203 -9.52 10.65 15.39
CA TYR A 203 -8.99 9.35 14.93
C TYR A 203 -8.00 8.73 15.90
N ARG A 204 -7.03 9.49 16.39
CA ARG A 204 -6.01 9.01 17.34
C ARG A 204 -6.63 8.55 18.66
N PHE A 205 -7.68 9.24 19.13
CA PHE A 205 -8.41 8.88 20.34
C PHE A 205 -9.20 7.58 20.18
N LEU A 206 -9.88 7.41 19.05
CA LEU A 206 -10.62 6.19 18.75
C LEU A 206 -9.70 4.98 18.59
N LYS A 207 -8.57 5.15 17.90
CA LYS A 207 -7.59 4.07 17.72
C LYS A 207 -7.02 3.58 19.05
N LYS A 208 -6.65 4.51 19.96
CA LYS A 208 -6.14 4.17 21.29
C LYS A 208 -7.16 3.41 22.17
N LYS A 209 -8.46 3.51 21.86
CA LYS A 209 -9.52 2.78 22.57
C LYS A 209 -9.80 1.39 21.96
N MET A 210 -9.34 1.13 20.74
CA MET A 210 -9.57 -0.12 20.00
C MET A 210 -8.34 -1.06 20.00
N SER A 211 -7.18 -0.57 20.39
CA SER A 211 -5.96 -1.33 20.71
C SER A 211 -5.92 -1.70 22.18
#